data_df10f24acf36556e1a74d9db1623a8a3
#
_entry.id   df10f24acf36556e1a74d9db1623a8a3
#
_cell.length_a   1.000
_cell.length_b   1.000
_cell.length_c   1.000
_cell.angle_alpha   90.00
_cell.angle_beta   90.00
_cell.angle_gamma   90.00
#
_symmetry.space_group_name_H-M   'P 1'
#
loop_
_entity.id
_entity.type
_entity.pdbx_description
1 polymer ?
#
loop_
_entity_poly.entity_id
_entity_poly.type
_entity_poly.pdbx_seq_one_letter_code
_entity_poly.pdbx_strand_id
1 'polypeptide(L)'
;MNATARSGILAAVTGPRVDRLSFTFHSLDDRHEFSRAAAWEGELGGFRCRLHEGTLEAQPRANYADVRTALLALEPQLRTWELWIELESNLRTEFRYASAQIVDTQSTPSTPGSGGIDLHVQFAESGQAVDNIILTVGHSEYPPPPPRQLAISPLVEELLGWVRDLREGRQRMLVLAYLFVTRLTYEYNSEAAAAGALKVSRQVLVTLRKLAAKNDPSERRKVAGPIQRLTDAERYWITAALPRVTRQVAEIEAGSSPPTLTMGPPDLPRL
;
A
#
# COMPACT_ATOMS: atom_id res chain seq x y z
N MET A 1 -48.41 22.57 25.14
CA MET A 1 -47.92 21.31 24.54
C MET A 1 -46.44 21.24 24.84
N ASN A 2 -46.05 20.46 25.86
CA ASN A 2 -44.67 20.36 26.34
C ASN A 2 -43.92 19.27 25.56
N ALA A 3 -42.92 19.67 24.77
CA ALA A 3 -41.99 18.77 24.16
C ALA A 3 -40.89 18.40 25.16
N THR A 4 -40.98 17.20 25.72
CA THR A 4 -39.97 16.61 26.62
C THR A 4 -38.77 16.20 25.80
N ALA A 5 -37.69 16.98 25.90
CA ALA A 5 -36.38 16.59 25.35
C ALA A 5 -35.87 15.33 26.08
N ARG A 6 -35.87 14.19 25.40
CA ARG A 6 -35.19 12.99 25.88
C ARG A 6 -33.69 13.22 25.75
N SER A 7 -33.05 13.57 26.84
CA SER A 7 -31.62 13.54 27.02
C SER A 7 -31.20 12.05 27.03
N GLY A 8 -30.69 11.57 25.88
CA GLY A 8 -30.10 10.24 25.79
C GLY A 8 -28.78 10.23 26.56
N ILE A 9 -28.81 9.74 27.79
CA ILE A 9 -27.58 9.40 28.53
C ILE A 9 -26.89 8.30 27.75
N LEU A 10 -25.79 8.65 27.06
CA LEU A 10 -24.85 7.66 26.55
C LEU A 10 -24.37 6.84 27.73
N ALA A 11 -24.84 5.58 27.83
CA ALA A 11 -24.35 4.64 28.80
C ALA A 11 -22.82 4.52 28.60
N ALA A 12 -22.06 4.87 29.62
CA ALA A 12 -20.62 4.66 29.62
C ALA A 12 -20.38 3.15 29.41
N VAL A 13 -19.74 2.78 28.34
CA VAL A 13 -19.33 1.39 28.08
C VAL A 13 -18.31 1.05 29.14
N THR A 14 -18.75 0.29 30.17
CA THR A 14 -17.92 -0.20 31.25
C THR A 14 -17.34 -1.55 30.82
N GLY A 15 -16.03 -1.64 30.66
CA GLY A 15 -15.31 -2.86 30.31
C GLY A 15 -13.92 -2.61 29.75
N PRO A 16 -13.13 -3.66 29.58
CA PRO A 16 -11.81 -3.54 28.97
C PRO A 16 -11.95 -3.00 27.54
N ARG A 17 -11.05 -2.10 27.18
CA ARG A 17 -10.99 -1.53 25.82
C ARG A 17 -9.55 -1.46 25.33
N VAL A 18 -9.37 -1.56 24.04
CA VAL A 18 -8.09 -1.34 23.39
C VAL A 18 -7.75 0.15 23.48
N ASP A 19 -6.63 0.46 24.11
CA ASP A 19 -6.10 1.83 24.22
C ASP A 19 -5.12 2.12 23.08
N ARG A 20 -4.27 1.14 22.75
CA ARG A 20 -3.23 1.30 21.72
C ARG A 20 -2.90 -0.02 21.05
N LEU A 21 -2.62 0.04 19.76
CA LEU A 21 -2.00 -1.01 18.96
C LEU A 21 -0.61 -0.55 18.55
N SER A 22 0.36 -1.45 18.56
CA SER A 22 1.73 -1.18 18.11
C SER A 22 2.10 -2.13 16.98
N PHE A 23 2.75 -1.58 15.95
CA PHE A 23 3.26 -2.31 14.79
C PHE A 23 4.70 -1.91 14.54
N THR A 24 5.51 -2.84 14.05
CA THR A 24 6.84 -2.54 13.53
C THR A 24 6.75 -2.27 12.03
N PHE A 25 7.37 -1.19 11.59
CA PHE A 25 7.49 -0.82 10.17
C PHE A 25 8.82 -1.35 9.63
N HIS A 26 8.75 -2.22 8.65
CA HIS A 26 9.91 -2.84 8.02
C HIS A 26 9.99 -2.47 6.56
N SER A 27 11.19 -2.13 6.08
CA SER A 27 11.51 -2.26 4.66
C SER A 27 11.80 -3.73 4.37
N LEU A 28 11.18 -4.28 3.32
CA LEU A 28 11.51 -5.62 2.83
C LEU A 28 12.71 -5.60 1.88
N ASP A 29 13.27 -4.43 1.61
CA ASP A 29 14.53 -4.24 0.91
C ASP A 29 15.58 -3.76 1.93
N ASP A 30 16.58 -4.61 2.20
CA ASP A 30 17.67 -4.36 3.16
C ASP A 30 18.50 -3.11 2.86
N ARG A 31 18.29 -2.49 1.68
CA ARG A 31 18.96 -1.25 1.28
C ARG A 31 18.32 0.02 1.83
N HIS A 32 17.14 -0.07 2.43
CA HIS A 32 16.40 1.10 2.90
C HIS A 32 16.23 1.07 4.42
N GLU A 33 16.66 2.15 5.07
CA GLU A 33 16.61 2.33 6.51
C GLU A 33 15.88 3.62 6.89
N PHE A 34 15.01 3.52 7.89
CA PHE A 34 14.19 4.63 8.43
C PHE A 34 14.54 5.00 9.87
N SER A 35 15.66 4.50 10.40
CA SER A 35 16.07 4.72 11.81
C SER A 35 16.23 6.20 12.18
N ARG A 36 16.48 7.07 11.18
CA ARG A 36 16.64 8.52 11.36
C ARG A 36 15.51 9.34 10.77
N ALA A 37 14.45 8.69 10.33
CA ALA A 37 13.31 9.39 9.73
C ALA A 37 12.57 10.24 10.77
N ALA A 38 12.17 11.45 10.38
CA ALA A 38 11.33 12.30 11.22
C ALA A 38 9.99 11.60 11.51
N ALA A 39 9.49 11.76 12.74
CA ALA A 39 8.23 11.15 13.14
C ALA A 39 7.09 11.63 12.22
N TRP A 40 6.25 10.69 11.80
CA TRP A 40 4.99 11.00 11.14
C TRP A 40 3.83 10.88 12.14
N GLU A 41 2.93 11.85 12.13
CA GLU A 41 1.70 11.81 12.92
C GLU A 41 0.50 12.12 12.03
N GLY A 42 -0.61 11.38 12.24
CA GLY A 42 -1.82 11.57 11.45
C GLY A 42 -2.96 10.67 11.87
N GLU A 43 -3.96 10.59 11.01
CA GLU A 43 -5.13 9.73 11.20
C GLU A 43 -5.21 8.68 10.11
N LEU A 44 -5.58 7.47 10.51
CA LEU A 44 -5.73 6.34 9.62
C LEU A 44 -6.93 5.49 10.05
N GLY A 45 -8.00 5.46 9.25
CA GLY A 45 -9.15 4.60 9.48
C GLY A 45 -9.84 4.75 10.85
N GLY A 46 -9.85 5.97 11.42
CA GLY A 46 -10.43 6.22 12.76
C GLY A 46 -9.45 5.96 13.91
N PHE A 47 -8.16 5.81 13.60
CA PHE A 47 -7.07 5.73 14.58
C PHE A 47 -6.20 6.97 14.48
N ARG A 48 -5.80 7.52 15.64
CA ARG A 48 -4.69 8.47 15.71
C ARG A 48 -3.39 7.68 15.69
N CYS A 49 -2.55 7.94 14.70
CA CYS A 49 -1.34 7.17 14.46
C CYS A 49 -0.09 8.04 14.60
N ARG A 50 0.98 7.44 15.12
CA ARG A 50 2.33 8.00 15.18
C ARG A 50 3.33 6.94 14.75
N LEU A 51 4.12 7.25 13.73
CA LEU A 51 5.21 6.39 13.26
C LEU A 51 6.55 7.04 13.61
N HIS A 52 7.32 6.41 14.48
CA HIS A 52 8.59 6.91 14.98
C HIS A 52 9.54 5.74 15.29
N GLU A 53 10.79 5.86 14.94
CA GLU A 53 11.83 4.83 15.16
C GLU A 53 11.40 3.42 14.69
N GLY A 54 10.74 3.36 13.51
CA GLY A 54 10.26 2.09 12.96
C GLY A 54 9.05 1.51 13.70
N THR A 55 8.46 2.21 14.65
CA THR A 55 7.27 1.76 15.39
C THR A 55 6.07 2.63 15.07
N LEU A 56 4.98 2.02 14.60
CA LEU A 56 3.69 2.66 14.46
C LEU A 56 2.84 2.40 15.70
N GLU A 57 2.50 3.45 16.41
CA GLU A 57 1.50 3.44 17.46
C GLU A 57 0.17 3.93 16.91
N ALA A 58 -0.91 3.17 17.12
CA ALA A 58 -2.25 3.49 16.66
C ALA A 58 -3.23 3.48 17.84
N GLN A 59 -3.75 4.65 18.17
CA GLN A 59 -4.73 4.84 19.23
C GLN A 59 -6.13 4.95 18.61
N PRO A 60 -7.06 4.03 18.90
CA PRO A 60 -8.39 4.06 18.34
C PRO A 60 -9.20 5.23 18.90
N ARG A 61 -10.00 5.89 18.03
CA ARG A 61 -11.00 6.88 18.47
C ARG A 61 -12.30 6.26 18.91
N ALA A 62 -12.62 5.08 18.39
CA ALA A 62 -13.77 4.29 18.79
C ALA A 62 -13.37 3.31 19.90
N ASN A 63 -14.35 2.89 20.71
CA ASN A 63 -14.13 1.89 21.73
C ASN A 63 -14.17 0.49 21.10
N TYR A 64 -13.03 -0.20 21.09
CA TYR A 64 -12.93 -1.60 20.72
C TYR A 64 -12.80 -2.46 21.97
N ALA A 65 -13.72 -3.40 22.16
CA ALA A 65 -13.72 -4.29 23.31
C ALA A 65 -12.59 -5.33 23.28
N ASP A 66 -12.07 -5.64 22.09
CA ASP A 66 -11.02 -6.63 21.89
C ASP A 66 -10.05 -6.23 20.80
N VAL A 67 -8.84 -6.77 20.88
CA VAL A 67 -7.73 -6.49 19.97
C VAL A 67 -8.04 -6.94 18.54
N ARG A 68 -8.71 -8.08 18.38
CA ARG A 68 -9.01 -8.64 17.05
C ARG A 68 -9.91 -7.70 16.24
N THR A 69 -10.95 -7.17 16.89
CA THR A 69 -11.87 -6.21 16.23
C THR A 69 -11.14 -4.92 15.86
N ALA A 70 -10.25 -4.43 16.73
CA ALA A 70 -9.43 -3.25 16.44
C ALA A 70 -8.45 -3.51 15.26
N LEU A 71 -7.81 -4.68 15.23
CA LEU A 71 -6.93 -5.08 14.13
C LEU A 71 -7.69 -5.18 12.80
N LEU A 72 -8.85 -5.84 12.78
CA LEU A 72 -9.68 -5.95 11.57
C LEU A 72 -10.10 -4.59 11.00
N ALA A 73 -10.20 -3.56 11.84
CA ALA A 73 -10.51 -2.19 11.40
C ALA A 73 -9.26 -1.45 10.85
N LEU A 74 -8.07 -1.71 11.41
CA LEU A 74 -6.85 -0.98 11.06
C LEU A 74 -6.04 -1.66 9.94
N GLU A 75 -5.94 -3.00 9.93
CA GLU A 75 -5.13 -3.75 8.95
C GLU A 75 -5.41 -3.39 7.49
N PRO A 76 -6.67 -3.23 7.03
CA PRO A 76 -6.94 -2.82 5.64
C PRO A 76 -6.32 -1.47 5.28
N GLN A 77 -6.25 -0.55 6.25
CA GLN A 77 -5.65 0.77 6.05
C GLN A 77 -4.12 0.68 5.96
N LEU A 78 -3.50 -0.17 6.79
CA LEU A 78 -2.05 -0.42 6.74
C LEU A 78 -1.66 -1.08 5.41
N ARG A 79 -2.42 -2.09 4.96
CA ARG A 79 -2.23 -2.71 3.64
C ARG A 79 -2.34 -1.72 2.49
N THR A 80 -3.31 -0.81 2.58
CA THR A 80 -3.47 0.28 1.60
C THR A 80 -2.25 1.21 1.62
N TRP A 81 -1.69 1.49 2.80
CA TRP A 81 -0.49 2.30 2.93
C TRP A 81 0.75 1.59 2.36
N GLU A 82 0.94 0.31 2.64
CA GLU A 82 2.00 -0.52 2.04
C GLU A 82 1.92 -0.52 0.51
N LEU A 83 0.73 -0.75 -0.05
CA LEU A 83 0.47 -0.69 -1.49
C LEU A 83 0.83 0.68 -2.08
N TRP A 84 0.44 1.75 -1.41
CA TRP A 84 0.76 3.12 -1.83
C TRP A 84 2.25 3.37 -1.89
N ILE A 85 2.97 3.01 -0.82
CA ILE A 85 4.44 3.14 -0.75
C ILE A 85 5.09 2.37 -1.91
N GLU A 86 4.64 1.15 -2.15
CA GLU A 86 5.20 0.33 -3.21
C GLU A 86 4.96 0.91 -4.61
N LEU A 87 3.78 1.44 -4.88
CA LEU A 87 3.44 2.03 -6.18
C LEU A 87 4.14 3.37 -6.43
N GLU A 88 4.31 4.20 -5.40
CA GLU A 88 4.91 5.54 -5.53
C GLU A 88 6.44 5.53 -5.44
N SER A 89 6.98 4.81 -4.45
CA SER A 89 8.41 4.89 -4.11
C SER A 89 9.21 3.70 -4.59
N ASN A 90 8.55 2.69 -5.16
CA ASN A 90 9.18 1.42 -5.52
C ASN A 90 9.80 0.69 -4.31
N LEU A 91 9.34 1.00 -3.12
CA LEU A 91 9.82 0.47 -1.86
C LEU A 91 8.81 -0.51 -1.29
N ARG A 92 9.22 -1.74 -1.06
CA ARG A 92 8.37 -2.73 -0.39
C ARG A 92 8.51 -2.58 1.11
N THR A 93 7.38 -2.37 1.77
CA THR A 93 7.30 -2.21 3.22
C THR A 93 6.23 -3.10 3.81
N GLU A 94 6.31 -3.36 5.10
CA GLU A 94 5.35 -4.15 5.84
C GLU A 94 5.16 -3.59 7.25
N PHE A 95 3.90 -3.50 7.69
CA PHE A 95 3.55 -3.25 9.08
C PHE A 95 3.24 -4.58 9.77
N ARG A 96 4.09 -5.00 10.70
CA ARG A 96 3.89 -6.22 11.50
C ARG A 96 3.33 -5.88 12.85
N TYR A 97 2.22 -6.50 13.22
CA TYR A 97 1.67 -6.37 14.56
C TYR A 97 2.70 -6.78 15.61
N ALA A 98 2.91 -5.93 16.61
CA ALA A 98 3.85 -6.17 17.70
C ALA A 98 3.13 -6.40 19.04
N SER A 99 2.22 -5.50 19.43
CA SER A 99 1.54 -5.58 20.72
C SER A 99 0.26 -4.75 20.77
N ALA A 100 -0.55 -4.97 21.82
CA ALA A 100 -1.67 -4.12 22.16
C ALA A 100 -1.67 -3.77 23.65
N GLN A 101 -2.10 -2.55 23.95
CA GLN A 101 -2.39 -2.11 25.30
C GLN A 101 -3.90 -2.08 25.53
N ILE A 102 -4.35 -2.72 26.60
CA ILE A 102 -5.76 -2.77 27.00
C ILE A 102 -5.90 -2.03 28.33
N VAL A 103 -6.88 -1.13 28.41
CA VAL A 103 -7.21 -0.42 29.65
C VAL A 103 -8.55 -0.91 30.15
N ASP A 104 -8.59 -1.34 31.41
CA ASP A 104 -9.82 -1.67 32.10
C ASP A 104 -10.36 -0.41 32.80
N THR A 105 -11.51 0.06 32.33
CA THR A 105 -12.17 1.26 32.89
C THR A 105 -12.89 0.98 34.21
N GLN A 106 -12.89 -0.27 34.70
CA GLN A 106 -13.52 -0.64 35.98
C GLN A 106 -12.59 -0.50 37.19
N SER A 107 -11.30 -0.26 36.99
CA SER A 107 -10.39 -0.07 38.12
C SER A 107 -10.69 1.25 38.78
N THR A 108 -11.46 1.24 39.87
CA THR A 108 -11.41 2.27 40.93
C THR A 108 -9.97 2.59 41.27
N PRO A 109 -9.62 3.83 41.57
CA PRO A 109 -8.22 4.19 41.93
C PRO A 109 -7.86 3.50 43.22
N SER A 110 -7.32 2.30 43.15
CA SER A 110 -6.71 1.60 44.25
C SER A 110 -5.20 1.80 44.14
N THR A 111 -4.67 2.52 45.13
CA THR A 111 -3.31 2.53 45.65
C THR A 111 -2.14 2.31 44.64
N PRO A 112 -1.15 3.17 44.57
CA PRO A 112 -0.01 3.02 43.66
C PRO A 112 0.79 1.79 44.09
N GLY A 113 0.69 0.71 43.35
CA GLY A 113 1.44 -0.51 43.63
C GLY A 113 0.99 -1.80 43.00
N SER A 114 0.21 -1.80 41.91
CA SER A 114 -0.14 -3.05 41.23
C SER A 114 0.27 -2.99 39.78
N GLY A 115 1.25 -3.80 39.42
CA GLY A 115 1.85 -3.88 38.09
C GLY A 115 0.87 -4.28 37.01
N GLY A 116 0.85 -3.52 35.93
CA GLY A 116 0.25 -3.92 34.69
C GLY A 116 0.95 -5.17 34.15
N ILE A 117 0.19 -6.16 33.72
CA ILE A 117 0.75 -7.33 33.04
C ILE A 117 1.10 -6.89 31.62
N ASP A 118 2.36 -6.50 31.41
CA ASP A 118 2.93 -6.34 30.06
C ASP A 118 3.19 -7.74 29.49
N LEU A 119 2.30 -8.18 28.60
CA LEU A 119 2.52 -9.39 27.82
C LEU A 119 3.46 -9.05 26.66
N HIS A 120 4.77 -9.02 26.93
CA HIS A 120 5.80 -8.99 25.91
C HIS A 120 5.99 -10.39 25.33
N VAL A 121 5.48 -10.62 24.12
CA VAL A 121 5.88 -11.78 23.32
C VAL A 121 7.08 -11.33 22.47
N GLN A 122 8.29 -11.66 22.93
CA GLN A 122 9.52 -11.48 22.14
C GLN A 122 9.70 -12.69 21.21
N PHE A 123 9.65 -12.48 19.93
CA PHE A 123 10.20 -13.42 18.96
C PHE A 123 11.67 -13.08 18.74
N ALA A 124 12.57 -13.97 19.15
CA ALA A 124 13.99 -13.84 18.87
C ALA A 124 14.28 -14.30 17.44
N GLU A 125 14.66 -13.37 16.56
CA GLU A 125 15.28 -13.69 15.28
C GLU A 125 16.80 -13.89 15.47
N SER A 126 17.25 -15.12 15.26
CA SER A 126 18.68 -15.43 15.19
C SER A 126 19.13 -15.33 13.73
N GLY A 127 19.72 -14.21 13.35
CA GLY A 127 20.34 -14.00 12.04
C GLY A 127 21.85 -14.01 12.16
N GLN A 128 22.53 -14.91 11.44
CA GLN A 128 23.98 -14.86 11.23
C GLN A 128 24.30 -13.75 10.23
N ALA A 129 25.17 -12.84 10.64
CA ALA A 129 25.69 -11.76 9.79
C ALA A 129 26.70 -12.35 8.78
N VAL A 130 26.44 -12.16 7.50
CA VAL A 130 27.42 -12.29 6.42
C VAL A 130 27.82 -10.87 6.03
N ASP A 131 29.12 -10.56 6.17
CA ASP A 131 29.69 -9.24 5.85
C ASP A 131 29.63 -8.98 4.32
N ASN A 132 28.48 -8.53 3.86
CA ASN A 132 28.35 -7.85 2.57
C ASN A 132 28.15 -6.35 2.88
N ILE A 133 29.03 -5.50 2.33
CA ILE A 133 28.83 -4.05 2.39
C ILE A 133 27.60 -3.73 1.55
N ILE A 134 26.45 -3.66 2.19
CA ILE A 134 25.20 -3.20 1.58
C ILE A 134 25.17 -1.69 1.71
N LEU A 135 25.19 -0.99 0.57
CA LEU A 135 24.97 0.46 0.55
C LEU A 135 23.51 0.72 0.99
N THR A 136 23.35 1.18 2.23
CA THR A 136 22.03 1.48 2.78
C THR A 136 21.63 2.91 2.44
N VAL A 137 20.42 3.09 1.92
CA VAL A 137 19.81 4.39 1.67
C VAL A 137 19.02 4.81 2.92
N GLY A 138 19.56 5.78 3.66
CA GLY A 138 18.86 6.37 4.80
C GLY A 138 17.75 7.32 4.34
N HIS A 139 16.56 7.18 4.90
CA HIS A 139 15.44 8.07 4.65
C HIS A 139 15.29 9.08 5.80
N SER A 140 15.09 10.36 5.45
CA SER A 140 14.86 11.44 6.42
C SER A 140 13.39 11.54 6.88
N GLU A 141 12.47 10.95 6.12
CA GLU A 141 11.03 10.99 6.37
C GLU A 141 10.40 9.63 6.06
N TYR A 142 9.34 9.31 6.78
CA TYR A 142 8.49 8.17 6.45
C TYR A 142 7.61 8.51 5.24
N PRO A 143 7.36 7.55 4.32
CA PRO A 143 6.40 7.75 3.26
C PRO A 143 5.02 8.04 3.84
N PRO A 144 4.34 9.12 3.41
CA PRO A 144 3.01 9.44 3.92
C PRO A 144 1.98 8.38 3.50
N PRO A 145 0.89 8.22 4.26
CA PRO A 145 -0.22 7.36 3.84
C PRO A 145 -0.85 7.88 2.54
N PRO A 146 -1.59 7.04 1.83
CA PRO A 146 -2.21 7.42 0.58
C PRO A 146 -3.17 8.60 0.79
N PRO A 147 -3.14 9.62 -0.08
CA PRO A 147 -4.06 10.76 -0.01
C PRO A 147 -5.50 10.35 -0.36
N ARG A 148 -5.69 9.13 -0.85
CA ARG A 148 -6.96 8.53 -1.26
C ARG A 148 -7.02 7.07 -0.84
N GLN A 149 -8.25 6.57 -0.71
CA GLN A 149 -8.46 5.14 -0.50
C GLN A 149 -8.03 4.35 -1.74
N LEU A 150 -7.40 3.22 -1.52
CA LEU A 150 -7.03 2.24 -2.53
C LEU A 150 -7.70 0.92 -2.18
N ALA A 151 -8.24 0.24 -3.16
CA ALA A 151 -8.73 -1.12 -2.99
C ALA A 151 -7.60 -2.12 -3.21
N ILE A 152 -7.61 -3.19 -2.42
CA ILE A 152 -6.75 -4.35 -2.63
C ILE A 152 -7.65 -5.48 -3.13
N SER A 153 -7.94 -5.43 -4.42
CA SER A 153 -8.73 -6.46 -5.09
C SER A 153 -7.83 -7.54 -5.70
N PRO A 154 -8.38 -8.69 -6.09
CA PRO A 154 -7.63 -9.71 -6.83
C PRO A 154 -6.99 -9.16 -8.12
N LEU A 155 -7.65 -8.23 -8.81
CA LEU A 155 -7.09 -7.59 -10.00
C LEU A 155 -5.88 -6.73 -9.64
N VAL A 156 -5.99 -5.89 -8.59
CA VAL A 156 -4.89 -5.04 -8.12
C VAL A 156 -3.71 -5.88 -7.67
N GLU A 157 -3.93 -6.96 -6.93
CA GLU A 157 -2.87 -7.87 -6.49
C GLU A 157 -2.16 -8.55 -7.67
N GLU A 158 -2.91 -8.99 -8.69
CA GLU A 158 -2.35 -9.59 -9.91
C GLU A 158 -1.46 -8.59 -10.66
N LEU A 159 -1.98 -7.38 -10.90
CA LEU A 159 -1.23 -6.31 -11.59
C LEU A 159 0.02 -5.90 -10.81
N LEU A 160 -0.09 -5.80 -9.48
CA LEU A 160 1.04 -5.50 -8.60
C LEU A 160 2.09 -6.62 -8.64
N GLY A 161 1.65 -7.87 -8.67
CA GLY A 161 2.54 -9.03 -8.85
C GLY A 161 3.39 -8.90 -10.12
N TRP A 162 2.80 -8.48 -11.23
CA TRP A 162 3.54 -8.24 -12.48
C TRP A 162 4.47 -7.02 -12.41
N VAL A 163 4.09 -5.97 -11.69
CA VAL A 163 5.00 -4.83 -11.42
C VAL A 163 6.22 -5.31 -10.63
N ARG A 164 6.04 -6.15 -9.62
CA ARG A 164 7.13 -6.77 -8.85
C ARG A 164 8.02 -7.64 -9.72
N ASP A 165 7.43 -8.52 -10.53
CA ASP A 165 8.16 -9.40 -11.44
C ASP A 165 9.02 -8.61 -12.45
N LEU A 166 8.49 -7.47 -12.93
CA LEU A 166 9.25 -6.57 -13.79
C LEU A 166 10.47 -5.98 -13.07
N ARG A 167 10.26 -5.46 -11.85
CA ARG A 167 11.31 -4.81 -11.05
C ARG A 167 12.42 -5.76 -10.64
N GLU A 168 12.05 -6.97 -10.28
CA GLU A 168 12.99 -8.02 -9.87
C GLU A 168 13.59 -8.78 -11.07
N GLY A 169 13.20 -8.44 -12.28
CA GLY A 169 13.68 -9.11 -13.50
C GLY A 169 13.27 -10.58 -13.62
N ARG A 170 12.25 -11.01 -12.85
CA ARG A 170 11.75 -12.40 -12.88
C ARG A 170 11.03 -12.71 -14.18
N GLN A 171 10.44 -11.73 -14.79
CA GLN A 171 9.71 -11.85 -16.05
C GLN A 171 10.22 -10.83 -17.08
N ARG A 172 10.03 -11.15 -18.36
CA ARG A 172 10.40 -10.27 -19.46
C ARG A 172 9.41 -9.12 -19.59
N MET A 173 9.92 -7.92 -19.79
CA MET A 173 9.13 -6.67 -19.84
C MET A 173 7.99 -6.72 -20.88
N LEU A 174 8.28 -7.19 -22.11
CA LEU A 174 7.25 -7.26 -23.16
C LEU A 174 6.19 -8.32 -22.88
N VAL A 175 6.55 -9.40 -22.19
CA VAL A 175 5.59 -10.41 -21.74
C VAL A 175 4.63 -9.81 -20.72
N LEU A 176 5.19 -9.13 -19.72
CA LEU A 176 4.38 -8.48 -18.67
C LEU A 176 3.50 -7.37 -19.23
N ALA A 177 4.05 -6.50 -20.09
CA ALA A 177 3.27 -5.46 -20.75
C ALA A 177 2.09 -6.03 -21.56
N TYR A 178 2.30 -7.16 -22.24
CA TYR A 178 1.24 -7.84 -22.97
C TYR A 178 0.17 -8.44 -22.04
N LEU A 179 0.57 -9.15 -21.00
CA LEU A 179 -0.34 -9.73 -20.02
C LEU A 179 -1.17 -8.64 -19.36
N PHE A 180 -0.54 -7.53 -19.00
CA PHE A 180 -1.17 -6.38 -18.36
C PHE A 180 -2.30 -5.79 -19.23
N VAL A 181 -2.02 -5.46 -20.50
CA VAL A 181 -3.04 -4.93 -21.42
C VAL A 181 -4.13 -5.97 -21.68
N THR A 182 -3.75 -7.24 -21.85
CA THR A 182 -4.70 -8.33 -22.10
C THR A 182 -5.65 -8.50 -20.92
N ARG A 183 -5.11 -8.47 -19.67
CA ARG A 183 -5.91 -8.59 -18.45
C ARG A 183 -6.90 -7.45 -18.29
N LEU A 184 -6.44 -6.21 -18.50
CA LEU A 184 -7.33 -5.04 -18.47
C LEU A 184 -8.40 -5.09 -19.57
N THR A 185 -8.02 -5.51 -20.79
CA THR A 185 -8.98 -5.65 -21.89
C THR A 185 -10.03 -6.72 -21.59
N TYR A 186 -9.62 -7.81 -20.95
CA TYR A 186 -10.55 -8.87 -20.54
C TYR A 186 -11.51 -8.37 -19.44
N GLU A 187 -10.99 -7.72 -18.40
CA GLU A 187 -11.79 -7.21 -17.28
C GLU A 187 -12.85 -6.21 -17.70
N TYR A 188 -12.48 -5.31 -18.60
CA TYR A 188 -13.35 -4.22 -19.03
C TYR A 188 -13.96 -4.45 -20.44
N ASN A 189 -13.87 -5.65 -20.99
CA ASN A 189 -14.39 -6.07 -22.30
C ASN A 189 -13.75 -5.39 -23.54
N SER A 190 -13.00 -4.32 -23.37
CA SER A 190 -12.23 -3.69 -24.45
C SER A 190 -11.23 -2.68 -23.90
N GLU A 191 -10.22 -2.34 -24.71
CA GLU A 191 -9.24 -1.31 -24.38
C GLU A 191 -9.89 0.08 -24.22
N ALA A 192 -10.89 0.39 -25.03
CA ALA A 192 -11.61 1.66 -24.93
C ALA A 192 -12.47 1.73 -23.66
N ALA A 193 -13.13 0.63 -23.30
CA ALA A 193 -13.89 0.54 -22.06
C ALA A 193 -12.97 0.61 -20.82
N ALA A 194 -11.82 -0.10 -20.85
CA ALA A 194 -10.80 -0.01 -19.80
C ALA A 194 -10.31 1.44 -19.62
N ALA A 195 -9.97 2.11 -20.71
CA ALA A 195 -9.54 3.51 -20.68
C ALA A 195 -10.58 4.44 -20.04
N GLY A 196 -11.86 4.26 -20.43
CA GLY A 196 -12.97 5.03 -19.88
C GLY A 196 -13.24 4.75 -18.39
N ALA A 197 -13.30 3.48 -18.03
CA ALA A 197 -13.55 3.05 -16.64
C ALA A 197 -12.44 3.51 -15.70
N LEU A 198 -11.19 3.33 -16.12
CA LEU A 198 -10.00 3.66 -15.31
C LEU A 198 -9.62 5.15 -15.36
N LYS A 199 -10.32 5.97 -16.16
CA LYS A 199 -9.93 7.37 -16.38
C LYS A 199 -8.47 7.52 -16.86
N VAL A 200 -8.03 6.58 -17.68
CA VAL A 200 -6.71 6.58 -18.32
C VAL A 200 -6.89 6.95 -19.79
N SER A 201 -6.02 7.78 -20.33
CA SER A 201 -6.06 8.07 -21.77
C SER A 201 -5.94 6.78 -22.58
N ARG A 202 -6.83 6.58 -23.54
CA ARG A 202 -6.74 5.45 -24.47
C ARG A 202 -5.37 5.35 -25.13
N GLN A 203 -4.72 6.49 -25.39
CA GLN A 203 -3.37 6.53 -25.97
C GLN A 203 -2.34 5.79 -25.11
N VAL A 204 -2.46 5.83 -23.78
CA VAL A 204 -1.57 5.11 -22.87
C VAL A 204 -1.68 3.60 -23.07
N LEU A 205 -2.91 3.05 -23.10
CA LEU A 205 -3.13 1.61 -23.31
C LEU A 205 -2.74 1.18 -24.74
N VAL A 206 -3.06 2.00 -25.76
CA VAL A 206 -2.65 1.75 -27.15
C VAL A 206 -1.12 1.73 -27.27
N THR A 207 -0.42 2.67 -26.63
CA THR A 207 1.05 2.71 -26.64
C THR A 207 1.63 1.49 -25.95
N LEU A 208 1.11 1.13 -24.78
CA LEU A 208 1.56 -0.06 -24.04
C LEU A 208 1.39 -1.33 -24.91
N ARG A 209 0.26 -1.48 -25.59
CA ARG A 209 0.00 -2.60 -26.51
C ARG A 209 0.96 -2.60 -27.70
N LYS A 210 1.21 -1.43 -28.30
CA LYS A 210 2.15 -1.31 -29.44
C LYS A 210 3.57 -1.71 -29.03
N LEU A 211 4.02 -1.24 -27.87
CA LEU A 211 5.32 -1.61 -27.33
C LEU A 211 5.40 -3.09 -27.01
N ALA A 212 4.37 -3.65 -26.35
CA ALA A 212 4.26 -5.08 -26.06
C ALA A 212 4.27 -5.97 -27.32
N ALA A 213 3.90 -5.45 -28.47
CA ALA A 213 3.89 -6.18 -29.74
C ALA A 213 5.25 -6.18 -30.47
N LYS A 214 6.26 -5.45 -29.98
CA LYS A 214 7.59 -5.42 -30.60
C LYS A 214 8.27 -6.79 -30.58
N ASN A 215 8.96 -7.09 -31.68
CA ASN A 215 9.79 -8.28 -31.81
C ASN A 215 11.22 -7.99 -31.34
N ASP A 216 11.41 -7.92 -30.01
CA ASP A 216 12.75 -7.70 -29.40
C ASP A 216 13.37 -9.04 -29.01
N PRO A 217 14.48 -9.45 -29.63
CA PRO A 217 15.14 -10.72 -29.32
C PRO A 217 15.63 -10.80 -27.86
N SER A 218 15.95 -9.67 -27.22
CA SER A 218 16.37 -9.65 -25.81
C SER A 218 15.23 -10.03 -24.87
N GLU A 219 13.98 -9.83 -25.29
CA GLU A 219 12.78 -10.19 -24.54
C GLU A 219 12.29 -11.61 -24.81
N ARG A 220 12.98 -12.37 -25.69
CA ARG A 220 12.68 -13.77 -26.09
C ARG A 220 11.22 -14.02 -26.51
N ARG A 221 10.49 -12.96 -26.86
CA ARG A 221 9.14 -13.09 -27.37
C ARG A 221 9.20 -13.32 -28.89
N LYS A 222 8.76 -14.50 -29.33
CA LYS A 222 8.61 -14.79 -30.77
C LYS A 222 7.37 -14.09 -31.29
N VAL A 223 7.55 -12.97 -31.95
CA VAL A 223 6.51 -12.28 -32.71
C VAL A 223 6.90 -12.33 -34.18
N ALA A 224 5.96 -12.66 -35.04
CA ALA A 224 6.22 -12.62 -36.49
C ALA A 224 6.47 -11.17 -36.94
N GLY A 225 7.53 -10.96 -37.71
CA GLY A 225 7.83 -9.63 -38.26
C GLY A 225 9.30 -9.22 -38.07
N PRO A 226 9.65 -8.02 -38.53
CA PRO A 226 11.00 -7.48 -38.42
C PRO A 226 11.40 -7.28 -36.96
N ILE A 227 12.71 -7.42 -36.69
CA ILE A 227 13.28 -7.17 -35.37
C ILE A 227 13.12 -5.67 -35.03
N GLN A 228 12.46 -5.41 -33.89
CA GLN A 228 12.25 -4.06 -33.37
C GLN A 228 12.62 -4.04 -31.87
N ARG A 229 13.83 -3.63 -31.60
CA ARG A 229 14.32 -3.53 -30.20
C ARG A 229 13.62 -2.39 -29.48
N LEU A 230 13.40 -2.60 -28.17
CA LEU A 230 13.01 -1.50 -27.29
C LEU A 230 14.17 -0.53 -27.11
N THR A 231 13.89 0.76 -27.23
CA THR A 231 14.81 1.82 -26.80
C THR A 231 14.78 1.95 -25.27
N ASP A 232 15.78 2.62 -24.70
CA ASP A 232 15.81 2.88 -23.24
C ASP A 232 14.64 3.77 -22.82
N ALA A 233 14.24 4.74 -23.64
CA ALA A 233 13.05 5.57 -23.38
C ALA A 233 11.77 4.73 -23.32
N GLU A 234 11.60 3.75 -24.21
CA GLU A 234 10.45 2.85 -24.20
C GLU A 234 10.45 1.90 -22.99
N ARG A 235 11.63 1.40 -22.61
CA ARG A 235 11.78 0.60 -21.38
C ARG A 235 11.40 1.41 -20.17
N TYR A 236 11.94 2.62 -20.04
CA TYR A 236 11.61 3.53 -18.95
C TYR A 236 10.13 3.89 -18.93
N TRP A 237 9.52 4.10 -20.10
CA TRP A 237 8.09 4.39 -20.23
C TRP A 237 7.22 3.23 -19.71
N ILE A 238 7.51 1.98 -20.10
CA ILE A 238 6.78 0.80 -19.62
C ILE A 238 6.91 0.69 -18.10
N THR A 239 8.13 0.83 -17.58
CA THR A 239 8.41 0.75 -16.12
C THR A 239 7.63 1.80 -15.33
N ALA A 240 7.42 3.00 -15.90
CA ALA A 240 6.65 4.06 -15.28
C ALA A 240 5.13 3.86 -15.44
N ALA A 241 4.67 3.30 -16.57
CA ALA A 241 3.25 3.18 -16.88
C ALA A 241 2.56 2.10 -16.04
N LEU A 242 3.17 0.92 -15.86
CA LEU A 242 2.53 -0.20 -15.18
C LEU A 242 2.13 0.14 -13.72
N PRO A 243 3.00 0.67 -12.85
CA PRO A 243 2.61 1.04 -11.49
C PRO A 243 1.50 2.09 -11.45
N ARG A 244 1.57 3.10 -12.34
CA ARG A 244 0.58 4.18 -12.38
C ARG A 244 -0.80 3.70 -12.81
N VAL A 245 -0.87 2.80 -13.80
CA VAL A 245 -2.15 2.18 -14.19
C VAL A 245 -2.66 1.28 -13.08
N THR A 246 -1.81 0.49 -12.42
CA THR A 246 -2.19 -0.34 -11.26
C THR A 246 -2.79 0.53 -10.15
N ARG A 247 -2.16 1.65 -9.83
CA ARG A 247 -2.68 2.62 -8.88
C ARG A 247 -4.06 3.13 -9.28
N GLN A 248 -4.24 3.49 -10.57
CA GLN A 248 -5.52 3.97 -11.08
C GLN A 248 -6.63 2.93 -10.93
N VAL A 249 -6.32 1.64 -11.16
CA VAL A 249 -7.25 0.53 -10.89
C VAL A 249 -7.62 0.51 -9.41
N ALA A 250 -6.65 0.57 -8.50
CA ALA A 250 -6.87 0.53 -7.06
C ALA A 250 -7.72 1.71 -6.55
N GLU A 251 -7.51 2.93 -7.09
CA GLU A 251 -8.30 4.11 -6.75
C GLU A 251 -9.75 3.99 -7.24
N ILE A 252 -9.96 3.50 -8.46
CA ILE A 252 -11.31 3.34 -9.03
C ILE A 252 -12.10 2.27 -8.29
N GLU A 253 -11.49 1.12 -8.01
CA GLU A 253 -12.16 0.02 -7.28
C GLU A 253 -12.46 0.38 -5.83
N ALA A 254 -11.69 1.28 -5.21
CA ALA A 254 -12.02 1.83 -3.91
C ALA A 254 -13.24 2.79 -3.92
N GLY A 255 -13.82 3.07 -5.08
CA GLY A 255 -14.87 4.06 -5.22
C GLY A 255 -14.37 5.49 -5.00
N SER A 256 -13.07 5.70 -5.00
CA SER A 256 -12.49 7.04 -4.92
C SER A 256 -12.95 7.84 -6.13
N SER A 257 -13.57 8.99 -5.90
CA SER A 257 -13.91 9.89 -7.01
C SER A 257 -12.62 10.18 -7.77
N PRO A 258 -12.52 9.80 -9.06
CA PRO A 258 -11.29 10.00 -9.79
C PRO A 258 -10.94 11.48 -9.77
N PRO A 259 -9.65 11.82 -9.78
CA PRO A 259 -9.27 13.20 -10.03
C PRO A 259 -9.87 13.66 -11.35
N THR A 260 -10.14 14.93 -11.46
CA THR A 260 -10.59 15.58 -12.69
C THR A 260 -9.61 15.36 -13.85
N LEU A 261 -8.39 14.91 -13.55
CA LEU A 261 -7.34 14.63 -14.50
C LEU A 261 -7.32 13.14 -14.85
N THR A 262 -7.68 12.83 -16.08
CA THR A 262 -7.41 11.55 -16.69
C THR A 262 -5.91 11.38 -16.85
N MET A 263 -5.34 10.25 -16.38
CA MET A 263 -3.95 9.92 -16.61
C MET A 263 -3.68 9.90 -18.12
N GLY A 264 -2.82 10.78 -18.58
CA GLY A 264 -2.50 10.97 -19.98
C GLY A 264 -1.02 10.79 -20.32
N PRO A 265 -0.64 10.89 -21.62
CA PRO A 265 0.76 10.84 -22.02
C PRO A 265 1.68 11.87 -21.31
N PRO A 266 1.22 13.08 -20.94
CA PRO A 266 2.06 14.03 -20.19
C PRO A 266 2.45 13.57 -18.79
N ASP A 267 1.66 12.65 -18.20
CA ASP A 267 1.94 12.11 -16.86
C ASP A 267 2.99 10.99 -16.89
N LEU A 268 3.42 10.60 -18.07
CA LEU A 268 4.41 9.57 -18.32
C LEU A 268 5.67 10.19 -18.95
N PRO A 269 6.82 9.51 -18.87
CA PRO A 269 8.03 9.92 -19.58
C PRO A 269 7.75 10.11 -21.08
N ARG A 270 8.47 11.03 -21.72
CA ARG A 270 8.36 11.20 -23.18
C ARG A 270 8.99 10.00 -23.89
N LEU A 271 8.30 9.50 -24.91
CA LEU A 271 8.82 8.49 -25.83
C LEU A 271 9.62 9.12 -26.96
#